data_b1298bd97c9cd93476eece6876674c4d
#
_entry.id   b1298bd97c9cd93476eece6876674c4d
#
_cell.length_a   1.000
_cell.length_b   1.000
_cell.length_c   1.000
_cell.angle_alpha   90.00
_cell.angle_beta   90.00
_cell.angle_gamma   90.00
#
_symmetry.space_group_name_H-M   'P 1'
#
loop_
_entity.id
_entity.type
_entity.pdbx_description
1 polymer ?
#
loop_
_entity_poly.entity_id
_entity_poly.type
_entity_poly.pdbx_seq_one_letter_code
_entity_poly.pdbx_strand_id
1 'polypeptide(L)'
;MLFFRRNISSYSDSELVRLYKETGESDYFGELYNRYIPLIYGLCLKYLQEEVKAQDAVMQLFEDLLPKLSRYEIREFRTWIYSVAKNHCFQLLRKENLEIATDFDQQFVETYDILHLLDKEETSDDARTAALKHCMEKLPEPQQRCILSFFMEEMSYADIMEQTGYQLKSVKSYIQNGKRNLDITFYALQL
;
A
#
# COMPACT_ATOMS: atom_id res chain seq x y z
N MET A 1 16.82 -12.16 -39.08
CA MET A 1 15.62 -11.75 -38.36
C MET A 1 16.07 -10.75 -37.31
N LEU A 2 15.94 -9.44 -37.61
CA LEU A 2 16.40 -8.35 -36.71
C LEU A 2 15.40 -8.23 -35.57
N PHE A 3 15.77 -8.69 -34.37
CA PHE A 3 15.05 -8.39 -33.16
C PHE A 3 15.25 -6.92 -32.83
N PHE A 4 14.30 -6.08 -33.20
CA PHE A 4 14.19 -4.74 -32.62
C PHE A 4 13.97 -4.94 -31.12
N ARG A 5 15.01 -4.77 -30.30
CA ARG A 5 14.86 -4.59 -28.88
C ARG A 5 13.98 -3.34 -28.69
N ARG A 6 12.71 -3.57 -28.39
CA ARG A 6 11.81 -2.49 -27.98
C ARG A 6 12.50 -1.79 -26.81
N ASN A 7 12.68 -0.47 -26.93
CA ASN A 7 13.26 0.31 -25.83
C ASN A 7 12.21 0.46 -24.72
N ILE A 8 12.06 -0.61 -23.92
CA ILE A 8 11.03 -0.72 -22.87
C ILE A 8 11.21 0.37 -21.81
N SER A 9 12.45 0.83 -21.61
CA SER A 9 12.78 1.88 -20.63
C SER A 9 12.23 3.27 -20.98
N SER A 10 11.77 3.50 -22.20
CA SER A 10 11.16 4.77 -22.62
C SER A 10 9.67 4.90 -22.27
N TYR A 11 8.99 3.81 -21.90
CA TYR A 11 7.58 3.85 -21.55
C TYR A 11 7.37 4.47 -20.16
N SER A 12 6.26 5.17 -19.99
CA SER A 12 5.81 5.63 -18.68
C SER A 12 5.33 4.47 -17.80
N ASP A 13 5.25 4.68 -16.49
CA ASP A 13 4.78 3.64 -15.56
C ASP A 13 3.37 3.15 -15.89
N SER A 14 2.48 4.06 -16.26
CA SER A 14 1.11 3.73 -16.66
C SER A 14 1.06 2.88 -17.94
N GLU A 15 1.94 3.16 -18.91
CA GLU A 15 2.08 2.36 -20.12
C GLU A 15 2.61 0.96 -19.81
N LEU A 16 3.63 0.86 -18.94
CA LEU A 16 4.18 -0.43 -18.53
C LEU A 16 3.14 -1.29 -17.80
N VAL A 17 2.37 -0.70 -16.89
CA VAL A 17 1.25 -1.39 -16.21
C VAL A 17 0.22 -1.88 -17.23
N ARG A 18 -0.19 -1.03 -18.16
CA ARG A 18 -1.16 -1.39 -19.19
C ARG A 18 -0.64 -2.52 -20.10
N LEU A 19 0.60 -2.38 -20.61
CA LEU A 19 1.20 -3.38 -21.48
C LEU A 19 1.36 -4.74 -20.78
N TYR A 20 1.77 -4.73 -19.52
CA TYR A 20 1.82 -5.96 -18.74
C TYR A 20 0.43 -6.61 -18.59
N LYS A 21 -0.61 -5.83 -18.30
CA LYS A 21 -1.98 -6.35 -18.19
C LYS A 21 -2.52 -6.93 -19.48
N GLU A 22 -2.16 -6.32 -20.61
CA GLU A 22 -2.62 -6.73 -21.96
C GLU A 22 -1.88 -7.97 -22.48
N THR A 23 -0.57 -8.06 -22.23
CA THR A 23 0.29 -9.08 -22.85
C THR A 23 0.69 -10.21 -21.90
N GLY A 24 0.77 -9.92 -20.61
CA GLY A 24 1.34 -10.84 -19.60
C GLY A 24 2.87 -10.97 -19.69
N GLU A 25 3.55 -10.18 -20.55
CA GLU A 25 5.00 -10.22 -20.70
C GLU A 25 5.69 -9.65 -19.44
N SER A 26 6.47 -10.49 -18.77
CA SER A 26 7.17 -10.15 -17.51
C SER A 26 8.18 -9.02 -17.66
N ASP A 27 8.69 -8.77 -18.87
CA ASP A 27 9.66 -7.72 -19.14
C ASP A 27 9.12 -6.32 -18.83
N TYR A 28 7.82 -6.07 -19.06
CA TYR A 28 7.19 -4.78 -18.72
C TYR A 28 7.11 -4.57 -17.21
N PHE A 29 6.75 -5.59 -16.46
CA PHE A 29 6.75 -5.51 -15.01
C PHE A 29 8.18 -5.44 -14.44
N GLY A 30 9.11 -6.20 -15.01
CA GLY A 30 10.52 -6.18 -14.64
C GLY A 30 11.14 -4.79 -14.76
N GLU A 31 10.90 -4.11 -15.90
CA GLU A 31 11.35 -2.72 -16.10
C GLU A 31 10.72 -1.77 -15.09
N LEU A 32 9.40 -1.86 -14.91
CA LEU A 32 8.67 -1.06 -13.96
C LEU A 32 9.19 -1.25 -12.53
N TYR A 33 9.34 -2.49 -12.10
CA TYR A 33 9.81 -2.83 -10.76
C TYR A 33 11.25 -2.35 -10.54
N ASN A 34 12.14 -2.51 -11.53
CA ASN A 34 13.53 -2.05 -11.45
C ASN A 34 13.65 -0.55 -11.14
N ARG A 35 12.76 0.29 -11.64
CA ARG A 35 12.75 1.74 -11.34
C ARG A 35 12.51 2.01 -9.85
N TYR A 36 11.78 1.13 -9.20
CA TYR A 36 11.36 1.29 -7.81
C TYR A 36 12.16 0.45 -6.81
N ILE A 37 13.09 -0.40 -7.27
CA ILE A 37 13.97 -1.18 -6.38
C ILE A 37 14.67 -0.28 -5.33
N PRO A 38 15.26 0.89 -5.67
CA PRO A 38 15.90 1.73 -4.67
C PRO A 38 14.93 2.21 -3.59
N LEU A 39 13.70 2.58 -3.98
CA LEU A 39 12.64 3.01 -3.06
C LEU A 39 12.20 1.85 -2.15
N ILE A 40 11.93 0.70 -2.75
CA ILE A 40 11.47 -0.51 -2.02
C ILE A 40 12.57 -0.97 -1.06
N TYR A 41 13.82 -1.03 -1.52
CA TYR A 41 14.95 -1.45 -0.70
C TYR A 41 15.17 -0.50 0.49
N GLY A 42 15.17 0.83 0.25
CA GLY A 42 15.29 1.82 1.31
C GLY A 42 14.20 1.70 2.36
N LEU A 43 12.96 1.43 1.92
CA LEU A 43 11.83 1.19 2.81
C LEU A 43 11.99 -0.11 3.61
N CYS A 44 12.35 -1.21 2.95
CA CYS A 44 12.62 -2.48 3.61
C CYS A 44 13.76 -2.36 4.63
N LEU A 45 14.84 -1.66 4.28
CA LEU A 45 15.96 -1.44 5.18
C LEU A 45 15.56 -0.61 6.41
N LYS A 46 14.72 0.41 6.22
CA LYS A 46 14.17 1.23 7.32
C LYS A 46 13.40 0.38 8.34
N TYR A 47 12.54 -0.51 7.86
CA TYR A 47 11.65 -1.28 8.75
C TYR A 47 12.28 -2.57 9.27
N LEU A 48 13.04 -3.30 8.44
CA LEU A 48 13.64 -4.57 8.83
C LEU A 48 14.99 -4.42 9.51
N GLN A 49 15.67 -3.27 9.33
CA GLN A 49 16.96 -2.91 9.97
C GLN A 49 18.10 -3.90 9.71
N GLU A 50 17.96 -4.77 8.69
CA GLU A 50 18.93 -5.78 8.32
C GLU A 50 19.02 -5.87 6.79
N GLU A 51 20.24 -5.72 6.24
CA GLU A 51 20.44 -5.64 4.78
C GLU A 51 20.01 -6.92 4.06
N VAL A 52 20.33 -8.08 4.62
CA VAL A 52 19.97 -9.37 4.02
C VAL A 52 18.45 -9.52 3.96
N LYS A 53 17.76 -9.23 5.06
CA LYS A 53 16.30 -9.29 5.09
C LYS A 53 15.65 -8.28 4.14
N ALA A 54 16.25 -7.08 4.01
CA ALA A 54 15.76 -6.10 3.08
C ALA A 54 15.90 -6.54 1.62
N GLN A 55 17.04 -7.18 1.26
CA GLN A 55 17.25 -7.76 -0.07
C GLN A 55 16.27 -8.90 -0.36
N ASP A 56 16.10 -9.80 0.59
CA ASP A 56 15.16 -10.93 0.47
C ASP A 56 13.71 -10.42 0.32
N ALA A 57 13.33 -9.40 1.10
CA ALA A 57 12.02 -8.79 1.02
C ALA A 57 11.73 -8.17 -0.36
N VAL A 58 12.71 -7.49 -0.97
CA VAL A 58 12.60 -6.95 -2.33
C VAL A 58 12.38 -8.07 -3.35
N MET A 59 13.13 -9.15 -3.26
CA MET A 59 13.01 -10.30 -4.17
C MET A 59 11.65 -10.99 -4.00
N GLN A 60 11.25 -11.27 -2.77
CA GLN A 60 9.98 -11.91 -2.46
C GLN A 60 8.79 -11.07 -2.92
N LEU A 61 8.88 -9.75 -2.74
CA LEU A 61 7.82 -8.85 -3.18
C LEU A 61 7.66 -8.88 -4.71
N PHE A 62 8.77 -8.93 -5.46
CA PHE A 62 8.72 -9.08 -6.91
C PHE A 62 7.99 -10.37 -7.34
N GLU A 63 8.37 -11.49 -6.75
CA GLU A 63 7.76 -12.79 -7.04
C GLU A 63 6.26 -12.83 -6.70
N ASP A 64 5.89 -12.24 -5.56
CA ASP A 64 4.50 -12.16 -5.10
C ASP A 64 3.62 -11.28 -5.97
N LEU A 65 4.16 -10.20 -6.51
CA LEU A 65 3.40 -9.21 -7.30
C LEU A 65 3.26 -9.62 -8.76
N LEU A 66 4.25 -10.29 -9.33
CA LEU A 66 4.24 -10.68 -10.74
C LEU A 66 2.92 -11.35 -11.17
N PRO A 67 2.41 -12.40 -10.48
CA PRO A 67 1.16 -13.05 -10.86
C PRO A 67 -0.09 -12.25 -10.50
N LYS A 68 0.02 -11.28 -9.61
CA LYS A 68 -1.13 -10.58 -9.02
C LYS A 68 -1.39 -9.21 -9.64
N LEU A 69 -0.38 -8.60 -10.26
CA LEU A 69 -0.45 -7.22 -10.76
C LEU A 69 -1.61 -6.97 -11.72
N SER A 70 -1.94 -7.96 -12.57
CA SER A 70 -3.06 -7.88 -13.51
C SER A 70 -4.43 -7.71 -12.85
N ARG A 71 -4.56 -8.07 -11.56
CA ARG A 71 -5.82 -8.04 -10.80
C ARG A 71 -6.10 -6.70 -10.15
N TYR A 72 -5.09 -5.80 -10.07
CA TYR A 72 -5.22 -4.53 -9.37
C TYR A 72 -5.48 -3.38 -10.33
N GLU A 73 -6.39 -2.47 -9.97
CA GLU A 73 -6.50 -1.17 -10.61
C GLU A 73 -5.49 -0.22 -9.97
N ILE A 74 -4.42 0.08 -10.71
CA ILE A 74 -3.33 0.93 -10.24
C ILE A 74 -3.44 2.26 -10.98
N ARG A 75 -3.76 3.33 -10.25
CA ARG A 75 -3.82 4.69 -10.80
C ARG A 75 -2.44 5.32 -10.87
N GLU A 76 -1.66 5.17 -9.81
CA GLU A 76 -0.31 5.68 -9.69
C GLU A 76 0.58 4.60 -9.06
N PHE A 77 1.55 4.12 -9.85
CA PHE A 77 2.34 2.95 -9.47
C PHE A 77 3.27 3.23 -8.27
N ARG A 78 3.86 4.43 -8.20
CA ARG A 78 4.80 4.81 -7.13
C ARG A 78 4.18 4.68 -5.75
N THR A 79 3.03 5.30 -5.55
CA THR A 79 2.30 5.27 -4.28
C THR A 79 1.80 3.87 -3.96
N TRP A 80 1.32 3.16 -4.98
CA TRP A 80 0.87 1.78 -4.82
C TRP A 80 1.99 0.87 -4.35
N ILE A 81 3.16 0.86 -5.02
CA ILE A 81 4.28 -0.02 -4.68
C ILE A 81 4.90 0.32 -3.31
N TYR A 82 4.93 1.62 -2.94
CA TYR A 82 5.36 2.04 -1.61
C TYR A 82 4.49 1.40 -0.52
N SER A 83 3.18 1.50 -0.66
CA SER A 83 2.23 0.93 0.29
C SER A 83 2.31 -0.59 0.37
N VAL A 84 2.47 -1.25 -0.78
CA VAL A 84 2.65 -2.71 -0.85
C VAL A 84 3.93 -3.13 -0.13
N ALA A 85 5.05 -2.45 -0.39
CA ALA A 85 6.34 -2.74 0.23
C ALA A 85 6.30 -2.52 1.75
N LYS A 86 5.69 -1.43 2.21
CA LYS A 86 5.49 -1.13 3.63
C LYS A 86 4.71 -2.26 4.32
N ASN A 87 3.58 -2.66 3.74
CA ASN A 87 2.77 -3.74 4.28
C ASN A 87 3.50 -5.09 4.29
N HIS A 88 4.30 -5.36 3.26
CA HIS A 88 5.12 -6.56 3.19
C HIS A 88 6.14 -6.59 4.34
N CYS A 89 6.82 -5.48 4.63
CA CYS A 89 7.72 -5.37 5.78
C CYS A 89 7.01 -5.67 7.10
N PHE A 90 5.82 -5.10 7.31
CA PHE A 90 5.05 -5.38 8.52
C PHE A 90 4.61 -6.84 8.64
N GLN A 91 4.28 -7.49 7.52
CA GLN A 91 3.98 -8.93 7.54
C GLN A 91 5.20 -9.76 7.93
N LEU A 92 6.40 -9.40 7.43
CA LEU A 92 7.65 -10.08 7.80
C LEU A 92 7.95 -9.89 9.28
N LEU A 93 7.88 -8.66 9.80
CA LEU A 93 8.10 -8.36 11.22
C LEU A 93 7.10 -9.09 12.12
N ARG A 94 5.85 -9.22 11.69
CA ARG A 94 4.84 -10.00 12.43
C ARG A 94 5.16 -11.48 12.45
N LYS A 95 5.61 -12.06 11.34
CA LYS A 95 6.02 -13.48 11.30
C LYS A 95 7.18 -13.75 12.24
N GLU A 96 8.11 -12.81 12.38
CA GLU A 96 9.24 -12.95 13.31
C GLU A 96 8.83 -12.79 14.79
N ASN A 97 7.84 -11.91 15.07
CA ASN A 97 7.41 -11.62 16.44
C ASN A 97 6.22 -12.46 16.90
N LEU A 98 5.72 -13.39 16.09
CA LEU A 98 4.44 -14.03 16.35
C LEU A 98 4.44 -15.54 16.17
N GLU A 99 4.17 -16.19 17.30
CA GLU A 99 3.37 -17.41 17.41
C GLU A 99 1.85 -17.16 17.29
N ILE A 100 1.38 -15.99 16.87
CA ILE A 100 -0.05 -15.69 16.71
C ILE A 100 -0.31 -15.32 15.25
N ALA A 101 -0.30 -16.33 14.41
CA ALA A 101 -0.76 -16.23 13.04
C ALA A 101 -2.28 -16.45 12.99
N THR A 102 -3.04 -15.47 12.55
CA THR A 102 -4.37 -15.73 12.02
C THR A 102 -4.65 -14.84 10.80
N ASP A 103 -4.87 -15.51 9.66
CA ASP A 103 -5.58 -15.07 8.47
C ASP A 103 -5.56 -13.56 8.15
N PHE A 104 -4.50 -13.14 7.44
CA PHE A 104 -4.31 -11.77 7.02
C PHE A 104 -4.35 -11.59 5.49
N ASP A 105 -4.85 -12.55 4.75
CA ASP A 105 -4.27 -12.83 3.44
C ASP A 105 -4.93 -12.20 2.20
N GLN A 106 -6.01 -11.44 2.24
CA GLN A 106 -6.57 -10.95 0.96
C GLN A 106 -7.23 -9.56 0.95
N GLN A 107 -7.58 -8.98 2.08
CA GLN A 107 -8.32 -7.70 2.10
C GLN A 107 -7.44 -6.44 2.13
N PHE A 108 -6.12 -6.61 2.21
CA PHE A 108 -5.20 -5.50 2.47
C PHE A 108 -4.83 -4.68 1.23
N VAL A 109 -5.10 -5.21 0.05
CA VAL A 109 -4.70 -4.60 -1.22
C VAL A 109 -5.61 -3.44 -1.65
N GLU A 110 -6.85 -3.43 -1.19
CA GLU A 110 -7.80 -2.34 -1.46
C GLU A 110 -7.56 -1.07 -0.62
N THR A 111 -6.53 -1.09 0.24
CA THR A 111 -6.22 0.00 1.18
C THR A 111 -5.45 1.18 0.55
N TYR A 112 -5.07 1.09 -0.72
CA TYR A 112 -4.10 1.98 -1.36
C TYR A 112 -4.60 3.40 -1.60
N ASP A 113 -5.89 3.59 -1.78
CA ASP A 113 -6.44 4.91 -2.13
C ASP A 113 -6.34 5.92 -0.97
N ILE A 114 -6.40 5.46 0.29
CA ILE A 114 -6.31 6.36 1.46
C ILE A 114 -4.87 6.78 1.76
N LEU A 115 -3.89 5.87 1.60
CA LEU A 115 -2.48 6.22 1.78
C LEU A 115 -2.00 7.26 0.77
N HIS A 116 -2.56 7.26 -0.44
CA HIS A 116 -2.32 8.32 -1.42
C HIS A 116 -2.79 9.70 -0.90
N LEU A 117 -3.82 9.73 -0.08
CA LEU A 117 -4.36 10.96 0.49
C LEU A 117 -3.52 11.48 1.68
N LEU A 118 -2.85 10.56 2.38
CA LEU A 118 -2.08 10.86 3.60
C LEU A 118 -0.57 11.09 3.35
N ASP A 119 0.02 10.51 2.30
CA ASP A 119 1.47 10.43 2.08
C ASP A 119 2.03 11.43 1.05
N LYS A 120 1.29 12.47 0.68
CA LYS A 120 1.88 13.58 -0.09
C LYS A 120 2.65 14.54 0.81
N GLU A 121 3.83 14.13 1.22
CA GLU A 121 4.92 15.06 1.49
C GLU A 121 5.35 15.67 0.13
N GLU A 122 5.37 17.03 0.08
CA GLU A 122 5.85 17.88 -1.00
C GLU A 122 4.89 18.15 -2.19
N THR A 123 3.77 18.74 -1.93
CA THR A 123 3.34 19.99 -2.61
C THR A 123 2.10 20.52 -1.91
N SER A 124 2.14 21.78 -1.56
CA SER A 124 1.08 22.55 -0.89
C SER A 124 -0.30 22.30 -1.51
N ASP A 125 -1.05 21.43 -0.88
CA ASP A 125 -2.49 21.41 -1.07
C ASP A 125 -3.17 21.45 0.30
N ASP A 126 -3.06 22.61 0.95
CA ASP A 126 -3.74 22.93 2.22
C ASP A 126 -5.24 22.60 2.14
N ALA A 127 -5.84 22.80 0.97
CA ALA A 127 -7.24 22.49 0.72
C ALA A 127 -7.53 20.98 0.78
N ARG A 128 -6.65 20.15 0.24
CA ARG A 128 -6.83 18.69 0.20
C ARG A 128 -6.61 18.05 1.56
N THR A 129 -5.60 18.54 2.29
CA THR A 129 -5.33 18.13 3.67
C THR A 129 -6.47 18.58 4.59
N ALA A 130 -6.99 19.78 4.42
CA ALA A 130 -8.15 20.26 5.15
C ALA A 130 -9.42 19.44 4.84
N ALA A 131 -9.64 19.08 3.57
CA ALA A 131 -10.75 18.23 3.16
C ALA A 131 -10.65 16.83 3.80
N LEU A 132 -9.46 16.22 3.81
CA LEU A 132 -9.25 14.93 4.44
C LEU A 132 -9.51 14.99 5.95
N LYS A 133 -8.99 16.02 6.63
CA LYS A 133 -9.24 16.24 8.06
C LYS A 133 -10.73 16.38 8.34
N HIS A 134 -11.44 17.14 7.53
CA HIS A 134 -12.89 17.30 7.64
C HIS A 134 -13.64 15.97 7.42
N CYS A 135 -13.20 15.14 6.46
CA CYS A 135 -13.77 13.81 6.26
C CYS A 135 -13.51 12.88 7.46
N MET A 136 -12.30 12.95 8.02
CA MET A 136 -11.96 12.19 9.23
C MET A 136 -12.84 12.55 10.42
N GLU A 137 -13.09 13.85 10.63
CA GLU A 137 -13.94 14.35 11.74
C GLU A 137 -15.41 13.88 11.62
N LYS A 138 -15.87 13.53 10.43
CA LYS A 138 -17.22 12.99 10.19
C LYS A 138 -17.34 11.49 10.44
N LEU A 139 -16.24 10.78 10.59
CA LEU A 139 -16.30 9.36 10.90
C LEU A 139 -16.81 9.12 12.32
N PRO A 140 -17.56 8.03 12.56
CA PRO A 140 -17.82 7.55 13.92
C PRO A 140 -16.51 7.37 14.69
N GLU A 141 -16.48 7.77 15.97
CA GLU A 141 -15.26 7.75 16.79
C GLU A 141 -14.47 6.43 16.74
N PRO A 142 -15.10 5.23 16.81
CA PRO A 142 -14.34 3.98 16.72
C PRO A 142 -13.64 3.77 15.38
N GLN A 143 -14.26 4.23 14.27
CA GLN A 143 -13.67 4.16 12.93
C GLN A 143 -12.51 5.14 12.79
N GLN A 144 -12.71 6.39 13.22
CA GLN A 144 -11.70 7.43 13.24
C GLN A 144 -10.46 6.98 14.02
N ARG A 145 -10.66 6.49 15.24
CA ARG A 145 -9.58 6.01 16.11
C ARG A 145 -8.81 4.85 15.48
N CYS A 146 -9.50 3.83 14.98
CA CYS A 146 -8.85 2.70 14.34
C CYS A 146 -8.11 3.08 13.05
N ILE A 147 -8.64 4.02 12.26
CA ILE A 147 -7.99 4.54 11.06
C ILE A 147 -6.71 5.30 11.42
N LEU A 148 -6.78 6.23 12.40
CA LEU A 148 -5.62 6.99 12.84
C LEU A 148 -4.52 6.06 13.37
N SER A 149 -4.86 5.17 14.31
CA SER A 149 -3.88 4.25 14.88
C SER A 149 -3.25 3.34 13.82
N PHE A 150 -4.04 2.88 12.85
CA PHE A 150 -3.54 1.97 11.83
C PHE A 150 -2.67 2.65 10.77
N PHE A 151 -3.10 3.83 10.25
CA PHE A 151 -2.44 4.51 9.13
C PHE A 151 -1.43 5.57 9.55
N MET A 152 -1.70 6.32 10.63
CA MET A 152 -0.83 7.41 11.06
C MET A 152 0.17 6.96 12.12
N GLU A 153 -0.26 6.11 13.06
CA GLU A 153 0.57 5.61 14.15
C GLU A 153 1.23 4.26 13.81
N GLU A 154 0.94 3.72 12.61
CA GLU A 154 1.51 2.47 12.09
C GLU A 154 1.29 1.25 13.00
N MET A 155 0.23 1.28 13.80
CA MET A 155 -0.09 0.22 14.77
C MET A 155 -0.58 -1.06 14.09
N SER A 156 -0.20 -2.21 14.65
CA SER A 156 -0.80 -3.48 14.26
C SER A 156 -2.23 -3.61 14.81
N TYR A 157 -3.01 -4.54 14.28
CA TYR A 157 -4.35 -4.81 14.86
C TYR A 157 -4.27 -5.26 16.31
N ALA A 158 -3.19 -5.98 16.69
CA ALA A 158 -2.98 -6.39 18.07
C ALA A 158 -2.74 -5.19 18.98
N ASP A 159 -1.91 -4.23 18.55
CA ASP A 159 -1.64 -3.01 19.29
C ASP A 159 -2.92 -2.16 19.44
N ILE A 160 -3.72 -2.05 18.36
CA ILE A 160 -5.01 -1.35 18.39
C ILE A 160 -5.99 -2.04 19.34
N MET A 161 -6.04 -3.38 19.35
CA MET A 161 -6.86 -4.14 20.30
C MET A 161 -6.43 -3.86 21.75
N GLU A 162 -5.13 -3.86 22.03
CA GLU A 162 -4.58 -3.59 23.35
C GLU A 162 -4.89 -2.15 23.79
N GLN A 163 -4.68 -1.18 22.90
CA GLN A 163 -4.91 0.24 23.18
C GLN A 163 -6.39 0.58 23.37
N THR A 164 -7.28 -0.04 22.57
CA THR A 164 -8.69 0.33 22.52
C THR A 164 -9.61 -0.59 23.30
N GLY A 165 -9.18 -1.80 23.60
CA GLY A 165 -10.01 -2.86 24.16
C GLY A 165 -11.00 -3.48 23.16
N TYR A 166 -10.91 -3.14 21.87
CA TYR A 166 -11.81 -3.69 20.85
C TYR A 166 -11.38 -5.11 20.44
N GLN A 167 -12.35 -5.94 20.11
CA GLN A 167 -12.08 -7.27 19.56
C GLN A 167 -11.52 -7.16 18.12
N LEU A 168 -10.72 -8.13 17.70
CA LEU A 168 -10.11 -8.17 16.37
C LEU A 168 -11.13 -7.96 15.23
N LYS A 169 -12.28 -8.62 15.32
CA LYS A 169 -13.36 -8.48 14.33
C LYS A 169 -13.88 -7.04 14.24
N SER A 170 -13.99 -6.36 15.38
CA SER A 170 -14.42 -4.97 15.45
C SER A 170 -13.37 -4.03 14.87
N VAL A 171 -12.09 -4.21 15.22
CA VAL A 171 -10.99 -3.40 14.67
C VAL A 171 -10.95 -3.51 13.14
N LYS A 172 -10.98 -4.74 12.60
CA LYS A 172 -11.05 -4.98 11.15
C LYS A 172 -12.25 -4.28 10.51
N SER A 173 -13.43 -4.42 11.10
CA SER A 173 -14.66 -3.80 10.61
C SER A 173 -14.61 -2.28 10.65
N TYR A 174 -14.07 -1.67 11.73
CA TYR A 174 -13.95 -0.22 11.86
C TYR A 174 -12.98 0.37 10.84
N ILE A 175 -11.84 -0.29 10.61
CA ILE A 175 -10.90 0.14 9.58
C ILE A 175 -11.54 0.03 8.18
N GLN A 176 -12.17 -1.09 7.84
CA GLN A 176 -12.79 -1.30 6.54
C GLN A 176 -13.95 -0.31 6.28
N ASN A 177 -14.86 -0.16 7.24
CA ASN A 177 -15.97 0.76 7.11
C ASN A 177 -15.52 2.22 7.12
N GLY A 178 -14.54 2.56 7.96
CA GLY A 178 -13.97 3.90 8.01
C GLY A 178 -13.33 4.31 6.68
N LYS A 179 -12.58 3.42 6.04
CA LYS A 179 -12.06 3.63 4.68
C LYS A 179 -13.16 3.92 3.68
N ARG A 180 -14.15 3.04 3.61
CA ARG A 180 -15.29 3.21 2.70
C ARG A 180 -16.01 4.54 2.91
N ASN A 181 -16.19 4.94 4.16
CA ASN A 181 -16.85 6.20 4.49
C ASN A 181 -15.98 7.41 4.13
N LEU A 182 -14.65 7.32 4.30
CA LEU A 182 -13.71 8.36 3.84
C LEU A 182 -13.75 8.54 2.33
N ASP A 183 -13.69 7.46 1.57
CA ASP A 183 -13.74 7.50 0.11
C ASP A 183 -15.01 8.19 -0.38
N ILE A 184 -16.18 7.77 0.12
CA ILE A 184 -17.48 8.36 -0.26
C ILE A 184 -17.51 9.85 0.08
N THR A 185 -17.06 10.23 1.28
CA THR A 185 -17.12 11.63 1.73
C THR A 185 -16.12 12.50 0.97
N PHE A 186 -14.93 11.98 0.69
CA PHE A 186 -13.87 12.69 -0.03
C PHE A 186 -14.26 12.94 -1.50
N TYR A 187 -14.81 11.93 -2.18
CA TYR A 187 -15.31 12.11 -3.55
C TYR A 187 -16.48 13.12 -3.61
N ALA A 188 -17.35 13.15 -2.61
CA ALA A 188 -18.45 14.11 -2.54
C ALA A 188 -17.99 15.57 -2.33
N LEU A 189 -16.77 15.79 -1.82
CA LEU A 189 -16.20 17.13 -1.63
C LEU A 189 -15.39 17.62 -2.86
N GLN A 190 -15.10 16.75 -3.82
CA GLN A 190 -14.39 17.11 -5.07
C GLN A 190 -15.35 17.52 -6.20
N LEU A 191 -16.67 17.42 -6.01
CA LEU A 191 -17.72 17.90 -6.91
C LEU A 191 -18.17 19.32 -6.50
#